data_6672edcff953eb40dd0e12748791b3c3
#
_entry.id   6672edcff953eb40dd0e12748791b3c3
#
_cell.length_a   1.000
_cell.length_b   1.000
_cell.length_c   1.000
_cell.angle_alpha   90.00
_cell.angle_beta   90.00
_cell.angle_gamma   90.00
#
_symmetry.space_group_name_H-M   'P 1'
#
loop_
_entity.id
_entity.type
_entity.pdbx_description
1 polymer ?
#
loop_
_entity_poly.entity_id
_entity_poly.type
_entity_poly.pdbx_seq_one_letter_code
_entity_poly.pdbx_strand_id
1 'polypeptide(L)'
;MESGYLCPCCQQSLPMTGVAVVNTTEAVEADPLGIDDPFKRTYIGNGKSSSVFIFQGHKGPFRPHVHVTHDEIGYVLAGSGSVTVGDQTRPVRPGDVWVIPANTPHSAEFSDEPVRVLFVSSPIDDPDNQDRVWLDE
;
A
#
# COMPACT_ATOMS: atom_id res chain seq x y z
N MET A 1 -21.61 5.14 -19.22
CA MET A 1 -21.52 5.86 -18.05
C MET A 1 -20.40 5.35 -17.14
N GLU A 2 -19.93 6.21 -16.34
CA GLU A 2 -18.83 5.94 -15.53
C GLU A 2 -19.20 5.35 -14.23
N SER A 3 -18.57 4.34 -13.90
CA SER A 3 -18.82 3.66 -12.68
C SER A 3 -17.55 3.69 -11.85
N GLY A 4 -17.65 4.22 -10.67
CA GLY A 4 -16.53 4.34 -9.82
C GLY A 4 -16.77 3.69 -8.49
N TYR A 5 -15.71 3.42 -7.79
CA TYR A 5 -15.76 2.91 -6.45
C TYR A 5 -15.30 4.04 -5.54
N LEU A 6 -16.14 4.41 -4.58
CA LEU A 6 -15.80 5.46 -3.64
C LEU A 6 -15.16 4.83 -2.42
N CYS A 7 -13.92 5.16 -2.17
CA CYS A 7 -13.21 4.65 -1.02
C CYS A 7 -13.67 5.35 0.25
N PRO A 8 -14.26 4.64 1.21
CA PRO A 8 -14.77 5.29 2.43
C PRO A 8 -13.68 5.95 3.26
N CYS A 9 -12.47 5.43 3.22
CA CYS A 9 -11.41 5.95 4.07
C CYS A 9 -10.85 7.28 3.56
N CYS A 10 -10.91 7.54 2.26
CA CYS A 10 -10.36 8.77 1.69
C CYS A 10 -11.34 9.52 0.82
N GLN A 11 -12.56 9.02 0.69
CA GLN A 11 -13.60 9.66 -0.11
C GLN A 11 -13.21 9.84 -1.57
N GLN A 12 -12.31 9.00 -2.05
CA GLN A 12 -11.87 9.03 -3.43
C GLN A 12 -12.67 8.08 -4.29
N SER A 13 -13.03 8.55 -5.47
CA SER A 13 -13.69 7.70 -6.45
C SER A 13 -12.63 6.90 -7.20
N LEU A 14 -12.80 5.60 -7.27
CA LEU A 14 -11.87 4.72 -7.97
C LEU A 14 -12.48 4.29 -9.30
N PRO A 15 -11.67 4.23 -10.37
CA PRO A 15 -12.19 3.67 -11.62
C PRO A 15 -12.39 2.17 -11.49
N MET A 16 -13.60 1.71 -11.80
CA MET A 16 -13.94 0.30 -11.69
C MET A 16 -13.98 -0.41 -13.03
N THR A 17 -14.00 0.34 -14.11
CA THR A 17 -14.06 -0.24 -15.45
C THR A 17 -13.10 0.51 -16.37
N GLY A 18 -12.70 -0.15 -17.42
CA GLY A 18 -11.82 0.45 -18.40
C GLY A 18 -10.37 0.43 -17.97
N VAL A 19 -9.56 1.16 -18.68
CA VAL A 19 -8.12 1.20 -18.45
C VAL A 19 -7.78 2.43 -17.62
N ALA A 20 -7.11 2.23 -16.50
CA ALA A 20 -6.57 3.33 -15.71
C ALA A 20 -5.08 3.42 -15.98
N VAL A 21 -4.63 4.58 -16.44
CA VAL A 21 -3.21 4.85 -16.63
C VAL A 21 -2.88 6.08 -15.82
N VAL A 22 -2.03 5.91 -14.83
CA VAL A 22 -1.76 6.96 -13.85
C VAL A 22 -0.26 7.03 -13.64
N ASN A 23 0.26 8.25 -13.63
CA ASN A 23 1.65 8.47 -13.25
C ASN A 23 1.73 8.55 -11.72
N THR A 24 2.63 7.79 -11.12
CA THR A 24 2.69 7.69 -9.66
C THR A 24 3.06 9.01 -8.98
N THR A 25 3.95 9.78 -9.58
CA THR A 25 4.33 11.07 -9.03
C THR A 25 3.15 12.03 -9.02
N GLU A 26 2.41 12.07 -10.15
CA GLU A 26 1.25 12.94 -10.26
C GLU A 26 0.14 12.53 -9.33
N ALA A 27 -0.05 11.23 -9.14
CA ALA A 27 -1.07 10.72 -8.24
C ALA A 27 -0.80 11.14 -6.79
N VAL A 28 0.45 11.07 -6.37
CA VAL A 28 0.84 11.49 -5.03
C VAL A 28 0.70 12.99 -4.87
N GLU A 29 1.09 13.77 -5.88
CA GLU A 29 0.96 15.23 -5.81
C GLU A 29 -0.49 15.67 -5.72
N ALA A 30 -1.39 14.92 -6.34
CA ALA A 30 -2.82 15.23 -6.29
C ALA A 30 -3.47 14.81 -4.97
N ASP A 31 -2.84 13.92 -4.22
CA ASP A 31 -3.42 13.36 -3.00
C ASP A 31 -2.31 13.12 -1.96
N PRO A 32 -1.65 14.18 -1.51
CA PRO A 32 -0.47 14.02 -0.66
C PRO A 32 -0.81 13.64 0.78
N LEU A 33 0.14 13.00 1.41
CA LEU A 33 0.06 12.69 2.84
C LEU A 33 -0.01 13.98 3.64
N GLY A 34 -1.00 14.07 4.52
CA GLY A 34 -1.11 15.21 5.43
C GLY A 34 -0.06 15.13 6.53
N ILE A 35 0.27 16.30 7.09
CA ILE A 35 1.33 16.37 8.09
C ILE A 35 0.98 15.58 9.35
N ASP A 36 -0.31 15.51 9.67
CA ASP A 36 -0.76 14.79 10.86
C ASP A 36 -1.26 13.39 10.57
N ASP A 37 -1.23 12.97 9.32
CA ASP A 37 -1.65 11.62 8.96
C ASP A 37 -0.53 10.62 9.26
N PRO A 38 -0.83 9.49 9.90
CA PRO A 38 0.21 8.47 10.12
C PRO A 38 0.64 7.81 8.82
N PHE A 39 -0.29 7.64 7.90
CA PHE A 39 -0.02 7.15 6.54
C PHE A 39 -1.24 7.43 5.68
N LYS A 40 -1.09 7.21 4.38
CA LYS A 40 -2.18 7.41 3.44
C LYS A 40 -2.11 6.36 2.36
N ARG A 41 -3.28 5.90 1.91
CA ARG A 41 -3.38 4.96 0.80
C ARG A 41 -4.08 5.67 -0.34
N THR A 42 -3.32 5.96 -1.38
CA THR A 42 -3.85 6.63 -2.57
C THR A 42 -4.21 5.55 -3.58
N TYR A 43 -5.50 5.25 -3.70
CA TYR A 43 -5.96 4.18 -4.58
C TYR A 43 -5.86 4.58 -6.04
N ILE A 44 -5.34 3.67 -6.85
CA ILE A 44 -5.19 3.89 -8.29
C ILE A 44 -6.37 3.25 -9.03
N GLY A 45 -6.71 2.01 -8.69
CA GLY A 45 -7.81 1.33 -9.32
C GLY A 45 -7.86 -0.14 -8.98
N ASN A 46 -8.91 -0.79 -9.47
CA ASN A 46 -9.14 -2.21 -9.25
C ASN A 46 -9.30 -2.92 -10.56
N GLY A 47 -8.71 -4.11 -10.66
CA GLY A 47 -9.04 -5.07 -11.69
C GLY A 47 -10.13 -6.01 -11.19
N LYS A 48 -10.31 -7.12 -11.88
CA LYS A 48 -11.30 -8.12 -11.46
C LYS A 48 -10.91 -8.77 -10.14
N SER A 49 -9.63 -9.04 -9.95
CA SER A 49 -9.17 -9.77 -8.78
C SER A 49 -7.93 -9.14 -8.15
N SER A 50 -7.65 -7.89 -8.45
CA SER A 50 -6.52 -7.20 -7.85
C SER A 50 -6.82 -5.72 -7.67
N SER A 51 -6.10 -5.09 -6.77
CA SER A 51 -6.19 -3.65 -6.57
C SER A 51 -4.79 -3.07 -6.48
N VAL A 52 -4.68 -1.78 -6.83
CA VAL A 52 -3.41 -1.06 -6.83
C VAL A 52 -3.59 0.23 -6.05
N PHE A 53 -2.68 0.49 -5.14
CA PHE A 53 -2.65 1.77 -4.44
C PHE A 53 -1.20 2.15 -4.12
N ILE A 54 -1.00 3.41 -3.79
CA ILE A 54 0.29 3.90 -3.34
C ILE A 54 0.19 4.18 -1.85
N PHE A 55 1.05 3.54 -1.09
CA PHE A 55 1.21 3.84 0.32
C PHE A 55 2.15 5.03 0.46
N GLN A 56 1.73 6.01 1.24
CA GLN A 56 2.56 7.14 1.60
C GLN A 56 2.73 7.14 3.10
N GLY A 57 3.96 7.27 3.57
CA GLY A 57 4.23 7.23 5.00
C GLY A 57 5.41 8.08 5.39
N HIS A 58 5.67 8.09 6.69
CA HIS A 58 6.80 8.79 7.29
C HIS A 58 7.88 7.80 7.65
N LYS A 59 9.09 8.28 7.91
CA LYS A 59 10.13 7.42 8.44
C LYS A 59 9.72 6.91 9.81
N GLY A 60 10.24 5.75 10.18
CA GLY A 60 9.93 5.10 11.43
C GLY A 60 9.34 3.72 11.20
N PRO A 61 8.89 3.08 12.27
CA PRO A 61 8.35 1.72 12.16
C PRO A 61 6.93 1.71 11.64
N PHE A 62 6.62 0.66 10.91
CA PHE A 62 5.25 0.30 10.57
C PHE A 62 4.99 -1.04 11.24
N ARG A 63 4.00 -1.06 12.14
CA ARG A 63 3.85 -2.17 13.09
C ARG A 63 3.55 -3.50 12.43
N PRO A 64 3.97 -4.60 13.08
CA PRO A 64 3.73 -5.94 12.54
C PRO A 64 2.25 -6.23 12.36
N HIS A 65 1.92 -6.88 11.26
CA HIS A 65 0.54 -7.24 10.93
C HIS A 65 0.55 -8.37 9.90
N VAL A 66 -0.63 -8.92 9.68
CA VAL A 66 -0.86 -9.88 8.58
C VAL A 66 -2.05 -9.40 7.77
N HIS A 67 -2.05 -9.79 6.50
CA HIS A 67 -3.24 -9.73 5.65
C HIS A 67 -3.72 -11.15 5.48
N VAL A 68 -4.91 -11.43 5.98
CA VAL A 68 -5.37 -12.82 6.11
C VAL A 68 -5.71 -13.44 4.77
N THR A 69 -6.27 -12.65 3.86
CA THR A 69 -6.85 -13.19 2.63
C THR A 69 -6.18 -12.76 1.34
N HIS A 70 -5.27 -11.78 1.37
CA HIS A 70 -4.66 -11.33 0.12
C HIS A 70 -3.14 -11.36 0.17
N ASP A 71 -2.55 -11.62 -0.98
CA ASP A 71 -1.12 -11.44 -1.20
C ASP A 71 -0.83 -9.97 -1.45
N GLU A 72 0.35 -9.55 -1.06
CA GLU A 72 0.76 -8.17 -1.23
C GLU A 72 2.07 -8.11 -1.98
N ILE A 73 2.11 -7.32 -3.04
CA ILE A 73 3.33 -7.05 -3.79
C ILE A 73 3.66 -5.58 -3.58
N GLY A 74 4.88 -5.30 -3.12
CA GLY A 74 5.32 -3.94 -2.88
C GLY A 74 6.49 -3.57 -3.76
N TYR A 75 6.46 -2.35 -4.30
CA TYR A 75 7.54 -1.80 -5.10
C TYR A 75 7.87 -0.43 -4.55
N VAL A 76 9.11 -0.25 -4.11
CA VAL A 76 9.53 0.99 -3.44
C VAL A 76 9.74 2.08 -4.48
N LEU A 77 8.98 3.17 -4.34
CA LEU A 77 9.12 4.35 -5.18
C LEU A 77 10.03 5.37 -4.54
N ALA A 78 9.99 5.52 -3.22
CA ALA A 78 10.80 6.47 -2.48
C ALA A 78 10.95 5.99 -1.05
N GLY A 79 12.07 6.32 -0.43
CA GLY A 79 12.37 5.94 0.94
C GLY A 79 13.21 4.67 1.00
N SER A 80 14.00 4.55 2.06
CA SER A 80 14.87 3.39 2.28
C SER A 80 14.69 2.92 3.71
N GLY A 81 14.95 1.65 3.94
CA GLY A 81 14.83 1.08 5.27
C GLY A 81 14.98 -0.42 5.23
N SER A 82 14.12 -1.11 5.99
CA SER A 82 14.13 -2.56 6.02
C SER A 82 12.70 -3.07 6.06
N VAL A 83 12.50 -4.28 5.52
CA VAL A 83 11.22 -4.98 5.56
C VAL A 83 11.47 -6.35 6.17
N THR A 84 10.62 -6.72 7.12
CA THR A 84 10.68 -8.03 7.76
C THR A 84 9.46 -8.82 7.31
N VAL A 85 9.71 -9.99 6.73
CA VAL A 85 8.65 -10.90 6.29
C VAL A 85 8.91 -12.24 6.98
N GLY A 86 7.97 -12.66 7.81
CA GLY A 86 8.19 -13.82 8.66
C GLY A 86 9.35 -13.54 9.62
N ASP A 87 10.40 -14.33 9.53
CA ASP A 87 11.58 -14.18 10.36
C ASP A 87 12.78 -13.61 9.61
N GLN A 88 12.57 -13.11 8.39
CA GLN A 88 13.66 -12.58 7.56
C GLN A 88 13.54 -11.08 7.39
N THR A 89 14.63 -10.39 7.62
CA THR A 89 14.71 -8.94 7.43
C THR A 89 15.68 -8.63 6.31
N ARG A 90 15.25 -7.75 5.41
CA ARG A 90 16.06 -7.34 4.26
C ARG A 90 16.04 -5.84 4.13
N PRO A 91 17.15 -5.22 3.75
CA PRO A 91 17.15 -3.80 3.42
C PRO A 91 16.37 -3.56 2.13
N VAL A 92 15.70 -2.40 2.05
CA VAL A 92 14.97 -2.00 0.85
C VAL A 92 15.30 -0.56 0.50
N ARG A 93 15.25 -0.27 -0.79
CA ARG A 93 15.49 1.07 -1.34
C ARG A 93 14.66 1.21 -2.61
N PRO A 94 14.58 2.41 -3.18
CA PRO A 94 13.81 2.60 -4.42
C PRO A 94 14.25 1.62 -5.51
N GLY A 95 13.26 1.00 -6.14
CA GLY A 95 13.47 -0.02 -7.16
C GLY A 95 13.35 -1.45 -6.65
N ASP A 96 13.36 -1.66 -5.34
CA ASP A 96 13.20 -3.01 -4.79
C ASP A 96 11.73 -3.41 -4.77
N VAL A 97 11.51 -4.70 -4.94
CA VAL A 97 10.17 -5.29 -4.93
C VAL A 97 10.15 -6.46 -3.97
N TRP A 98 9.01 -6.64 -3.31
CA TRP A 98 8.83 -7.82 -2.45
C TRP A 98 7.46 -8.43 -2.68
N VAL A 99 7.33 -9.68 -2.27
CA VAL A 99 6.06 -10.41 -2.30
C VAL A 99 5.81 -10.94 -0.89
N ILE A 100 4.65 -10.65 -0.36
CA ILE A 100 4.24 -11.14 0.94
C ILE A 100 2.99 -12.00 0.73
N PRO A 101 3.12 -13.32 0.87
CA PRO A 101 1.94 -14.17 0.74
C PRO A 101 0.91 -13.87 1.82
N ALA A 102 -0.35 -14.16 1.53
CA ALA A 102 -1.42 -14.01 2.50
C ALA A 102 -1.06 -14.72 3.81
N ASN A 103 -1.52 -14.14 4.89
CA ASN A 103 -1.36 -14.70 6.23
C ASN A 103 0.09 -14.82 6.70
N THR A 104 0.97 -13.97 6.18
CA THR A 104 2.38 -13.96 6.60
C THR A 104 2.64 -12.69 7.39
N PRO A 105 3.12 -12.80 8.64
CA PRO A 105 3.45 -11.61 9.44
C PRO A 105 4.54 -10.78 8.78
N HIS A 106 4.37 -9.48 8.78
CA HIS A 106 5.38 -8.60 8.21
C HIS A 106 5.33 -7.22 8.87
N SER A 107 6.43 -6.53 8.74
CA SER A 107 6.60 -5.18 9.27
C SER A 107 7.66 -4.47 8.47
N ALA A 108 7.81 -3.18 8.72
CA ALA A 108 8.81 -2.38 8.03
C ALA A 108 9.33 -1.30 8.95
N GLU A 109 10.53 -0.83 8.65
CA GLU A 109 11.07 0.34 9.30
C GLU A 109 11.81 1.16 8.27
N PHE A 110 11.38 2.40 8.07
CA PHE A 110 11.99 3.29 7.10
C PHE A 110 12.87 4.31 7.81
N SER A 111 14.03 4.57 7.24
CA SER A 111 15.04 5.44 7.85
C SER A 111 15.05 6.83 7.24
N ASP A 112 14.34 7.06 6.15
CA ASP A 112 14.24 8.40 5.56
C ASP A 112 12.86 8.59 4.93
N GLU A 113 12.56 9.83 4.52
CA GLU A 113 11.28 10.22 3.91
C GLU A 113 11.55 11.01 2.65
N PRO A 114 10.56 11.10 1.78
CA PRO A 114 9.23 10.52 1.89
C PRO A 114 9.27 9.01 1.68
N VAL A 115 8.28 8.31 2.24
CA VAL A 115 8.12 6.88 2.01
C VAL A 115 6.96 6.69 1.05
N ARG A 116 7.21 6.03 -0.07
CA ARG A 116 6.19 5.76 -1.07
C ARG A 116 6.41 4.35 -1.62
N VAL A 117 5.38 3.55 -1.52
CA VAL A 117 5.44 2.16 -1.98
C VAL A 117 4.19 1.89 -2.79
N LEU A 118 4.39 1.39 -4.00
CA LEU A 118 3.28 0.93 -4.83
C LEU A 118 2.92 -0.48 -4.38
N PHE A 119 1.65 -0.68 -4.05
CA PHE A 119 1.17 -1.98 -3.63
C PHE A 119 0.15 -2.54 -4.62
N VAL A 120 0.29 -3.83 -4.88
CA VAL A 120 -0.71 -4.61 -5.61
C VAL A 120 -1.21 -5.68 -4.65
N SER A 121 -2.52 -5.74 -4.47
CA SER A 121 -3.16 -6.74 -3.62
C SER A 121 -3.98 -7.68 -4.47
N SER A 122 -3.93 -8.96 -4.17
CA SER A 122 -4.70 -9.98 -4.89
C SER A 122 -5.08 -11.09 -3.90
N PRO A 123 -6.37 -11.33 -3.69
CA PRO A 123 -7.53 -10.60 -4.22
C PRO A 123 -7.58 -9.15 -3.79
N ILE A 124 -8.63 -8.46 -4.20
CA ILE A 124 -8.79 -7.02 -3.96
C ILE A 124 -8.72 -6.70 -2.48
N ASP A 125 -7.96 -5.67 -2.14
CA ASP A 125 -7.91 -5.12 -0.80
C ASP A 125 -9.10 -4.17 -0.65
N ASP A 126 -10.14 -4.63 0.04
CA ASP A 126 -11.38 -3.89 0.19
C ASP A 126 -11.26 -2.91 1.35
N PRO A 127 -11.31 -1.59 1.10
CA PRO A 127 -11.21 -0.63 2.19
C PRO A 127 -12.36 -0.68 3.19
N ASP A 128 -13.51 -1.24 2.80
CA ASP A 128 -14.63 -1.41 3.72
C ASP A 128 -14.50 -2.63 4.60
N ASN A 129 -13.68 -3.60 4.19
CA ASN A 129 -13.59 -4.86 4.87
C ASN A 129 -12.13 -5.31 4.88
N GLN A 130 -11.33 -4.59 5.66
CA GLN A 130 -9.91 -4.85 5.74
C GLN A 130 -9.64 -6.19 6.38
N ASP A 131 -8.76 -6.97 5.75
CA ASP A 131 -8.33 -8.26 6.29
C ASP A 131 -7.05 -8.14 7.13
N ARG A 132 -6.61 -6.92 7.42
CA ARG A 132 -5.41 -6.69 8.20
C ARG A 132 -5.67 -6.97 9.67
N VAL A 133 -4.78 -7.73 10.26
CA VAL A 133 -4.78 -8.01 11.70
C VAL A 133 -3.46 -7.53 12.26
N TRP A 134 -3.53 -6.58 13.19
CA TRP A 134 -2.34 -6.07 13.86
C TRP A 134 -1.84 -7.13 14.84
N LEU A 135 -0.53 -7.28 14.88
CA LEU A 135 0.09 -8.21 15.82
C LEU A 135 0.67 -7.42 16.98
N ASP A 136 0.40 -7.88 18.16
CA ASP A 136 0.95 -7.22 19.34
C ASP A 136 2.38 -7.66 19.59
N GLU A 137 3.12 -6.76 20.19
CA GLU A 137 4.51 -7.05 20.54
C GLU A 137 4.62 -7.87 21.76
#